data_5729e5b3e5e68b81de6edfe29abe3931
#
_entry.id   5729e5b3e5e68b81de6edfe29abe3931
#
_cell.length_a   1.000
_cell.length_b   1.000
_cell.length_c   1.000
_cell.angle_alpha   90.00
_cell.angle_beta   90.00
_cell.angle_gamma   90.00
#
_symmetry.space_group_name_H-M   'P 1'
#
loop_
_entity.id
_entity.type
_entity.pdbx_description
1 polymer ?
#
loop_
_entity_poly.entity_id
_entity_poly.type
_entity_poly.pdbx_seq_one_letter_code
_entity_poly.pdbx_strand_id
1 'polypeptide(L)'
;MLTRIPVCVTFAAMLSGCGSSPDPTSPTSPVGCSAAITIGIFSNGAPASPGQGMVWTSYFQATVLPAQASVYVVDINSAPAGCLTTWTAVSANTAAVQLSPASGTGRSQVELFMPANSGAQRSTLVTIAGQTASITQAGQ
;
A
#
# COMPACT_ATOMS: atom_id res chain seq x y z
N MET A 1 -59.67 -53.63 26.23
CA MET A 1 -58.37 -54.13 25.77
C MET A 1 -58.25 -53.73 24.31
N LEU A 2 -57.56 -52.60 24.02
CA LEU A 2 -57.34 -52.20 22.65
C LEU A 2 -55.86 -52.39 22.33
N THR A 3 -55.57 -53.30 21.44
CA THR A 3 -54.25 -53.61 20.92
C THR A 3 -53.91 -52.60 19.82
N ARG A 4 -52.92 -51.78 20.02
CA ARG A 4 -52.40 -50.85 18.99
C ARG A 4 -51.26 -51.53 18.21
N ILE A 5 -51.43 -51.60 16.91
CA ILE A 5 -50.42 -52.09 15.98
C ILE A 5 -49.48 -50.92 15.62
N PRO A 6 -48.17 -51.09 15.71
CA PRO A 6 -47.25 -50.04 15.21
C PRO A 6 -47.10 -50.16 13.68
N VAL A 7 -47.39 -49.09 12.98
CA VAL A 7 -47.08 -48.93 11.55
C VAL A 7 -45.61 -48.54 11.42
N CYS A 8 -44.83 -49.44 10.85
CA CYS A 8 -43.44 -49.19 10.48
C CYS A 8 -43.46 -48.44 9.15
N VAL A 9 -43.18 -47.12 9.19
CA VAL A 9 -42.95 -46.32 7.99
C VAL A 9 -41.48 -46.37 7.68
N THR A 10 -41.11 -47.05 6.63
CA THR A 10 -39.75 -47.11 6.08
C THR A 10 -39.50 -45.79 5.34
N PHE A 11 -38.73 -44.89 5.90
CA PHE A 11 -38.26 -43.71 5.19
C PHE A 11 -36.96 -44.07 4.46
N ALA A 12 -36.99 -44.01 3.15
CA ALA A 12 -35.82 -44.10 2.30
C ALA A 12 -34.90 -42.90 2.57
N ALA A 13 -33.71 -43.15 3.05
CA ALA A 13 -32.67 -42.14 3.21
C ALA A 13 -32.16 -41.68 1.84
N MET A 14 -32.60 -40.52 1.40
CA MET A 14 -31.92 -39.76 0.36
C MET A 14 -30.67 -39.17 0.99
N LEU A 15 -29.49 -39.63 0.60
CA LEU A 15 -28.21 -39.00 0.86
C LEU A 15 -28.19 -37.65 0.12
N SER A 16 -28.66 -36.61 0.76
CA SER A 16 -28.35 -35.23 0.38
C SER A 16 -26.92 -34.98 0.74
N GLY A 17 -26.05 -34.83 -0.25
CA GLY A 17 -24.66 -34.45 -0.06
C GLY A 17 -24.58 -33.16 0.76
N CYS A 18 -23.89 -33.22 1.88
CA CYS A 18 -23.40 -32.02 2.59
C CYS A 18 -22.50 -31.24 1.62
N GLY A 19 -23.07 -30.24 0.98
CA GLY A 19 -22.30 -29.20 0.37
C GLY A 19 -21.51 -28.53 1.49
N SER A 20 -20.20 -28.65 1.46
CA SER A 20 -19.32 -27.87 2.33
C SER A 20 -19.63 -26.40 2.09
N SER A 21 -20.25 -25.76 3.08
CA SER A 21 -20.37 -24.30 3.09
C SER A 21 -18.95 -23.75 2.96
N PRO A 22 -18.68 -22.85 2.03
CA PRO A 22 -17.39 -22.17 1.99
C PRO A 22 -17.23 -21.42 3.31
N ASP A 23 -16.15 -21.72 3.99
CA ASP A 23 -15.75 -21.06 5.25
C ASP A 23 -15.64 -19.56 5.00
N PRO A 24 -16.36 -18.66 5.72
CA PRO A 24 -16.38 -17.24 5.44
C PRO A 24 -15.15 -16.49 5.99
N THR A 25 -14.06 -17.17 6.30
CA THR A 25 -12.97 -16.60 7.10
C THR A 25 -11.60 -16.62 6.45
N SER A 26 -11.49 -16.19 5.21
CA SER A 26 -10.24 -15.61 4.73
C SER A 26 -10.57 -14.71 3.56
N PRO A 27 -10.33 -13.41 3.65
CA PRO A 27 -10.33 -12.60 2.46
C PRO A 27 -9.20 -13.13 1.57
N THR A 28 -9.56 -13.96 0.60
CA THR A 28 -8.62 -14.39 -0.44
C THR A 28 -8.19 -13.13 -1.14
N SER A 29 -6.93 -12.72 -0.96
CA SER A 29 -6.38 -11.61 -1.74
C SER A 29 -6.63 -11.90 -3.21
N PRO A 30 -7.29 -11.01 -3.94
CA PRO A 30 -7.57 -11.25 -5.35
C PRO A 30 -6.25 -11.51 -6.08
N VAL A 31 -6.24 -12.55 -6.90
CA VAL A 31 -5.10 -12.92 -7.74
C VAL A 31 -4.71 -11.72 -8.60
N GLY A 32 -3.47 -11.27 -8.49
CA GLY A 32 -2.97 -10.13 -9.25
C GLY A 32 -2.95 -8.79 -8.49
N CYS A 33 -3.04 -8.78 -7.17
CA CYS A 33 -2.83 -7.56 -6.39
C CYS A 33 -1.39 -7.04 -6.54
N SER A 34 -1.26 -5.81 -7.00
CA SER A 34 0.01 -5.07 -7.01
C SER A 34 -0.17 -3.69 -6.36
N ALA A 35 0.87 -3.22 -5.68
CA ALA A 35 0.89 -1.83 -5.22
C ALA A 35 1.41 -0.96 -6.38
N ALA A 36 0.56 -0.11 -6.92
CA ALA A 36 0.96 0.93 -7.86
C ALA A 36 1.23 2.21 -7.05
N ILE A 37 2.37 2.84 -7.28
CA ILE A 37 2.75 4.08 -6.61
C ILE A 37 2.55 5.24 -7.59
N THR A 38 1.72 6.20 -7.21
CA THR A 38 1.59 7.48 -7.89
C THR A 38 2.04 8.60 -6.96
N ILE A 39 2.72 9.60 -7.49
CA ILE A 39 3.20 10.74 -6.72
C ILE A 39 2.13 11.83 -6.68
N GLY A 40 1.72 12.22 -5.46
CA GLY A 40 1.17 13.53 -5.22
C GLY A 40 2.26 14.41 -4.60
N ILE A 41 2.69 15.48 -5.27
CA ILE A 41 3.71 16.38 -4.72
C ILE A 41 3.00 17.53 -4.01
N PHE A 42 3.21 17.61 -2.69
CA PHE A 42 2.85 18.78 -1.90
C PHE A 42 4.13 19.44 -1.42
N SER A 43 4.47 20.59 -1.96
CA SER A 43 5.54 21.42 -1.40
C SER A 43 4.92 22.49 -0.49
N ASN A 44 5.27 22.50 0.79
CA ASN A 44 4.90 23.52 1.78
C ASN A 44 3.40 23.88 1.80
N GLY A 45 2.52 22.88 1.72
CA GLY A 45 1.07 23.06 1.86
C GLY A 45 0.32 23.48 0.58
N ALA A 46 0.98 23.62 -0.55
CA ALA A 46 0.33 23.79 -1.84
C ALA A 46 0.45 22.50 -2.67
N PRO A 47 -0.65 21.94 -3.19
CA PRO A 47 -0.57 20.83 -4.12
C PRO A 47 0.15 21.30 -5.39
N ALA A 48 1.36 20.81 -5.65
CA ALA A 48 1.89 20.85 -6.99
C ALA A 48 0.99 19.92 -7.81
N SER A 49 0.34 20.46 -8.82
CA SER A 49 -0.57 19.68 -9.69
C SER A 49 0.13 18.40 -10.12
N PRO A 50 -0.42 17.22 -9.81
CA PRO A 50 0.17 15.99 -10.28
C PRO A 50 0.07 16.00 -11.80
N GLY A 51 1.19 16.10 -12.48
CA GLY A 51 1.27 15.73 -13.87
C GLY A 51 0.81 14.28 -13.96
N GLN A 52 -0.34 14.03 -14.56
CA GLN A 52 -0.90 12.70 -14.71
C GLN A 52 0.15 11.78 -15.32
N GLY A 53 0.50 10.71 -14.62
CA GLY A 53 1.37 9.66 -15.11
C GLY A 53 2.85 9.75 -14.72
N MET A 54 3.25 10.64 -13.84
CA MET A 54 4.64 10.70 -13.41
C MET A 54 4.94 9.59 -12.39
N VAL A 55 5.83 8.67 -12.75
CA VAL A 55 6.32 7.65 -11.84
C VAL A 55 7.21 8.32 -10.79
N TRP A 56 6.94 8.11 -9.49
CA TRP A 56 7.64 8.80 -8.41
C TRP A 56 9.17 8.64 -8.49
N THR A 57 9.66 7.45 -8.87
CA THR A 57 11.09 7.19 -9.05
C THR A 57 11.70 8.08 -10.11
N SER A 58 11.03 8.25 -11.25
CA SER A 58 11.51 9.12 -12.33
C SER A 58 11.54 10.59 -11.93
N TYR A 59 10.54 11.04 -11.15
CA TYR A 59 10.52 12.41 -10.65
C TYR A 59 11.71 12.71 -9.76
N PHE A 60 11.96 11.88 -8.74
CA PHE A 60 13.06 12.11 -7.81
C PHE A 60 14.44 11.87 -8.44
N GLN A 61 14.56 10.99 -9.42
CA GLN A 61 15.81 10.81 -10.16
C GLN A 61 16.14 11.99 -11.06
N ALA A 62 15.15 12.68 -11.59
CA ALA A 62 15.34 13.81 -12.52
C ALA A 62 15.41 15.18 -11.81
N THR A 63 15.07 15.25 -10.51
CA THR A 63 14.90 16.52 -9.79
C THR A 63 15.89 16.63 -8.63
N VAL A 64 16.66 17.73 -8.63
CA VAL A 64 17.40 18.15 -7.42
C VAL A 64 16.47 19.01 -6.58
N LEU A 65 16.18 18.54 -5.38
CA LEU A 65 15.26 19.20 -4.46
C LEU A 65 15.93 20.37 -3.75
N PRO A 66 15.17 21.39 -3.30
CA PRO A 66 15.72 22.56 -2.67
C PRO A 66 16.43 22.22 -1.34
N ALA A 67 17.40 23.05 -0.95
CA ALA A 67 18.12 22.91 0.32
C ALA A 67 17.24 23.15 1.55
N GLN A 68 16.13 23.89 1.40
CA GLN A 68 15.18 24.17 2.48
C GLN A 68 14.43 22.91 2.90
N ALA A 69 13.93 22.91 4.15
CA ALA A 69 13.05 21.85 4.63
C ALA A 69 11.80 21.73 3.73
N SER A 70 11.43 20.52 3.38
CA SER A 70 10.31 20.26 2.49
C SER A 70 9.61 18.94 2.84
N VAL A 71 8.32 18.85 2.50
CA VAL A 71 7.49 17.67 2.65
C VAL A 71 6.93 17.29 1.28
N TYR A 72 7.04 16.02 0.95
CA TYR A 72 6.43 15.42 -0.24
C TYR A 72 5.52 14.28 0.19
N VAL A 73 4.44 14.08 -0.54
CA VAL A 73 3.51 12.98 -0.30
C VAL A 73 3.54 12.02 -1.49
N VAL A 74 3.74 10.75 -1.21
CA VAL A 74 3.67 9.66 -2.18
C VAL A 74 2.39 8.87 -1.95
N ASP A 75 1.51 8.85 -2.94
CA ASP A 75 0.31 8.04 -2.90
C ASP A 75 0.63 6.60 -3.27
N ILE A 76 0.26 5.67 -2.40
CA ILE A 76 0.28 4.23 -2.67
C ILE A 76 -1.11 3.81 -3.10
N ASN A 77 -1.25 3.39 -4.34
CA ASN A 77 -2.48 2.81 -4.84
C ASN A 77 -2.32 1.31 -5.00
N SER A 78 -3.29 0.56 -4.50
CA SER A 78 -3.39 -0.88 -4.74
C SER A 78 -4.28 -1.13 -5.97
N ALA A 79 -3.85 -2.03 -6.84
CA ALA A 79 -4.61 -2.45 -8.00
C ALA A 79 -4.81 -3.98 -7.99
N PRO A 80 -6.02 -4.49 -8.25
CA PRO A 80 -7.28 -3.75 -8.35
C PRO A 80 -7.72 -3.12 -7.03
N ALA A 81 -8.70 -2.20 -7.07
CA ALA A 81 -9.22 -1.54 -5.88
C ALA A 81 -9.68 -2.57 -4.84
N GLY A 82 -9.29 -2.36 -3.57
CA GLY A 82 -9.60 -3.29 -2.47
C GLY A 82 -8.53 -4.33 -2.18
N CYS A 83 -7.44 -4.37 -2.94
CA CYS A 83 -6.29 -5.19 -2.60
C CYS A 83 -5.66 -4.75 -1.27
N LEU A 84 -5.47 -5.71 -0.36
CA LEU A 84 -4.82 -5.50 0.94
C LEU A 84 -3.33 -5.88 0.88
N THR A 85 -2.63 -5.49 -0.17
CA THR A 85 -1.18 -5.72 -0.28
C THR A 85 -0.44 -4.94 0.80
N THR A 86 0.42 -5.61 1.55
CA THR A 86 1.30 -4.96 2.52
C THR A 86 2.45 -4.27 1.80
N TRP A 87 2.88 -3.14 2.33
CA TRP A 87 4.01 -2.38 1.80
C TRP A 87 4.87 -1.82 2.93
N THR A 88 6.11 -1.47 2.60
CA THR A 88 7.06 -0.82 3.50
C THR A 88 7.66 0.40 2.84
N ALA A 89 8.10 1.36 3.66
CA ALA A 89 8.82 2.55 3.24
C ALA A 89 10.11 2.66 4.07
N VAL A 90 11.26 2.68 3.39
CA VAL A 90 12.58 2.67 4.02
C VAL A 90 13.46 3.75 3.40
N SER A 91 14.14 4.55 4.24
CA SER A 91 15.18 5.49 3.85
C SER A 91 16.54 4.93 4.26
N ALA A 92 17.51 4.95 3.34
CA ALA A 92 18.89 4.57 3.65
C ALA A 92 19.57 5.58 4.60
N ASN A 93 19.06 6.81 4.69
CA ASN A 93 19.55 7.84 5.60
C ASN A 93 18.39 8.65 6.16
N THR A 94 17.94 8.31 7.36
CA THR A 94 16.81 8.97 8.04
C THR A 94 17.12 10.41 8.49
N ALA A 95 18.39 10.80 8.57
CA ALA A 95 18.75 12.20 8.81
C ALA A 95 18.57 13.08 7.56
N ALA A 96 18.56 12.47 6.37
CA ALA A 96 18.31 13.17 5.11
C ALA A 96 16.85 13.12 4.67
N VAL A 97 16.20 11.95 4.82
CA VAL A 97 14.78 11.74 4.46
C VAL A 97 14.12 10.88 5.53
N GLN A 98 13.08 11.39 6.16
CA GLN A 98 12.24 10.66 7.10
C GLN A 98 10.94 10.26 6.38
N LEU A 99 10.46 9.05 6.66
CA LEU A 99 9.26 8.49 6.03
C LEU A 99 8.21 8.17 7.09
N SER A 100 6.97 8.57 6.86
CA SER A 100 5.85 8.30 7.76
C SER A 100 4.56 8.08 6.97
N PRO A 101 3.85 6.98 7.23
CA PRO A 101 4.24 5.80 8.00
C PRO A 101 5.31 4.95 7.29
N ALA A 102 6.05 4.13 8.05
CA ALA A 102 7.09 3.25 7.52
C ALA A 102 6.54 1.94 6.90
N SER A 103 5.27 1.64 7.08
CA SER A 103 4.59 0.48 6.51
C SER A 103 3.08 0.65 6.55
N GLY A 104 2.38 -0.15 5.77
CA GLY A 104 0.93 -0.16 5.75
C GLY A 104 0.36 -1.29 4.89
N THR A 105 -0.95 -1.24 4.67
CA THR A 105 -1.70 -2.22 3.89
C THR A 105 -2.67 -1.52 2.96
N GLY A 106 -2.74 -1.97 1.72
CA GLY A 106 -3.63 -1.42 0.72
C GLY A 106 -3.27 0.02 0.31
N ARG A 107 -4.29 0.78 -0.06
CA ARG A 107 -4.13 2.18 -0.47
C ARG A 107 -3.76 3.06 0.72
N SER A 108 -2.74 3.91 0.57
CA SER A 108 -2.24 4.78 1.64
C SER A 108 -1.41 5.93 1.08
N GLN A 109 -0.90 6.78 1.98
CA GLN A 109 0.04 7.84 1.67
C GLN A 109 1.27 7.71 2.55
N VAL A 110 2.43 8.05 1.99
CA VAL A 110 3.70 8.15 2.73
C VAL A 110 4.20 9.59 2.59
N GLU A 111 4.40 10.24 3.71
CA GLU A 111 5.06 11.54 3.77
C GLU A 111 6.58 11.36 3.79
N LEU A 112 7.26 12.09 2.93
CA LEU A 112 8.71 12.22 2.89
C LEU A 112 9.06 13.59 3.47
N PHE A 113 9.53 13.62 4.70
CA PHE A 113 10.04 14.84 5.31
C PHE A 113 11.55 14.94 5.09
N MET A 114 12.00 16.03 4.49
CA MET A 114 13.40 16.37 4.32
C MET A 114 13.72 17.60 5.14
N PRO A 115 14.56 17.47 6.18
CA PRO A 115 15.07 18.63 6.91
C PRO A 115 15.97 19.49 6.02
N ALA A 116 16.12 20.77 6.37
CA ALA A 116 17.00 21.68 5.65
C ALA A 116 18.44 21.12 5.59
N ASN A 117 19.10 21.32 4.45
CA ASN A 117 20.48 20.91 4.23
C ASN A 117 21.38 22.16 4.20
N SER A 118 22.04 22.45 5.31
CA SER A 118 23.01 23.55 5.42
C SER A 118 24.43 23.18 4.97
N GLY A 119 24.63 21.94 4.54
CA GLY A 119 25.91 21.44 4.04
C GLY A 119 25.95 21.29 2.53
N ALA A 120 26.85 20.48 2.02
CA ALA A 120 26.95 20.14 0.62
C ALA A 120 25.71 19.37 0.14
N GLN A 121 25.50 19.35 -1.18
CA GLN A 121 24.46 18.51 -1.81
C GLN A 121 24.58 17.07 -1.31
N ARG A 122 23.44 16.47 -1.00
CA ARG A 122 23.36 15.09 -0.50
C ARG A 122 22.36 14.26 -1.28
N SER A 123 22.61 12.97 -1.37
CA SER A 123 21.68 12.01 -1.99
C SER A 123 21.44 10.83 -1.05
N THR A 124 20.22 10.29 -1.06
CA THR A 124 19.88 9.08 -0.31
C THR A 124 18.93 8.21 -1.12
N LEU A 125 19.00 6.89 -0.89
CA LEU A 125 18.07 5.94 -1.48
C LEU A 125 16.82 5.82 -0.60
N VAL A 126 15.67 5.86 -1.22
CA VAL A 126 14.37 5.63 -0.61
C VAL A 126 13.67 4.52 -1.35
N THR A 127 13.18 3.53 -0.62
CA THR A 127 12.40 2.41 -1.17
C THR A 127 10.99 2.45 -0.59
N ILE A 128 9.98 2.53 -1.43
CA ILE A 128 8.56 2.50 -1.05
C ILE A 128 7.86 1.43 -1.87
N ALA A 129 7.17 0.50 -1.21
CA ALA A 129 6.47 -0.63 -1.83
C ALA A 129 7.34 -1.39 -2.86
N GLY A 130 8.61 -1.62 -2.54
CA GLY A 130 9.58 -2.33 -3.39
C GLY A 130 10.17 -1.50 -4.54
N GLN A 131 9.76 -0.25 -4.74
CA GLN A 131 10.35 0.64 -5.73
C GLN A 131 11.36 1.57 -5.08
N THR A 132 12.53 1.73 -5.69
CA THR A 132 13.64 2.52 -5.15
C THR A 132 13.93 3.75 -6.03
N ALA A 133 14.07 4.90 -5.39
CA ALA A 133 14.52 6.13 -6.01
C ALA A 133 15.72 6.71 -5.27
N SER A 134 16.61 7.40 -5.99
CA SER A 134 17.64 8.26 -5.41
C SER A 134 17.07 9.66 -5.28
N ILE A 135 16.99 10.17 -4.05
CA ILE A 135 16.53 11.52 -3.74
C ILE A 135 17.74 12.39 -3.51
N THR A 136 17.87 13.45 -4.31
CA THR A 136 18.98 14.40 -4.23
C THR A 136 18.48 15.75 -3.72
N GLN A 137 19.07 16.26 -2.64
CA GLN A 137 18.79 17.58 -2.08
C GLN A 137 20.01 18.49 -2.26
N ALA A 138 19.77 19.70 -2.78
CA ALA A 138 20.81 20.71 -2.90
C ALA A 138 21.43 21.05 -1.53
N GLY A 139 22.66 21.56 -1.56
CA GLY A 139 23.29 22.21 -0.40
C GLY A 139 23.03 23.72 -0.39
N GLN A 140 23.33 24.34 0.74
CA GLN A 140 23.42 25.80 0.88
C GLN A 140 24.85 26.26 0.69
#